data_e5332be4356673108d8e15226e10e438
#
_entry.id   e5332be4356673108d8e15226e10e438
#
_cell.length_a   1.000
_cell.length_b   1.000
_cell.length_c   1.000
_cell.angle_alpha   90.00
_cell.angle_beta   90.00
_cell.angle_gamma   90.00
#
_symmetry.space_group_name_H-M   'P 1'
#
loop_
_entity.id
_entity.type
_entity.pdbx_description
1 polymer ?
#
loop_
_entity_poly.entity_id
_entity_poly.type
_entity_poly.pdbx_seq_one_letter_code
_entity_poly.pdbx_strand_id
1 'polypeptide(L)'
;MPGLRTWRTALTLAPAESDRSRDAHHLYRLVLSGFGGDASEGAGSTGRPAHVLFAPAREEPPAAAGNERPDAGRPVKVLVQSPQQPNWQPLLDDGRLSDAYAFTREYTYRAGQSLQLRVIANPSRKLRSPTRRVSLTDPAQVRAWLHRRLLEHGLSTDVGDIAVGPPRWIVGAKGSGDRFQLVTRTLQTGATVLDAAQVHDLLRDGLGQGKSYGCGLVLTHANRPAEQ
;
A
#
# COMPACT_ATOMS: atom_id res chain seq x y z
N MET A 1 -23.94 8.43 -8.67
CA MET A 1 -23.25 8.24 -7.37
C MET A 1 -22.09 9.21 -7.31
N PRO A 2 -21.87 9.95 -6.21
CA PRO A 2 -20.68 10.80 -6.09
C PRO A 2 -19.43 9.93 -6.17
N GLY A 3 -18.40 10.41 -6.87
CA GLY A 3 -17.11 9.75 -6.97
C GLY A 3 -16.34 9.79 -5.64
N LEU A 4 -15.37 8.91 -5.48
CA LEU A 4 -14.43 8.97 -4.37
C LEU A 4 -13.33 9.97 -4.69
N ARG A 5 -13.19 11.03 -3.90
CA ARG A 5 -12.09 11.99 -4.00
C ARG A 5 -11.07 11.72 -2.89
N THR A 6 -9.78 11.63 -3.27
CA THR A 6 -8.67 11.43 -2.32
C THR A 6 -7.51 12.36 -2.67
N TRP A 7 -6.68 12.66 -1.68
CA TRP A 7 -5.36 13.20 -1.90
C TRP A 7 -4.38 12.07 -2.22
N ARG A 8 -3.54 12.30 -3.21
CA ARG A 8 -2.40 11.45 -3.55
C ARG A 8 -1.14 12.26 -3.42
N THR A 9 -0.11 11.69 -2.81
CA THR A 9 1.21 12.31 -2.74
C THR A 9 2.28 11.34 -3.18
N ALA A 10 3.15 11.78 -4.05
CA ALA A 10 4.43 11.10 -4.33
C ALA A 10 5.50 11.79 -3.47
N LEU A 11 6.06 11.05 -2.53
CA LEU A 11 7.19 11.51 -1.69
C LEU A 11 8.49 10.91 -2.22
N THR A 12 9.55 11.69 -2.19
CA THR A 12 10.92 11.20 -2.37
C THR A 12 11.67 11.43 -1.06
N LEU A 13 12.11 10.34 -0.43
CA LEU A 13 12.83 10.42 0.83
C LEU A 13 14.27 10.92 0.59
N ALA A 14 14.78 11.74 1.51
CA ALA A 14 16.19 12.07 1.53
C ALA A 14 17.05 10.81 1.76
N PRO A 15 18.33 10.79 1.36
CA PRO A 15 19.17 9.57 1.46
C PRO A 15 19.20 8.98 2.88
N ALA A 16 19.39 9.80 3.92
CA ALA A 16 19.39 9.32 5.30
C ALA A 16 18.05 8.72 5.73
N GLU A 17 16.92 9.30 5.30
CA GLU A 17 15.59 8.76 5.58
C GLU A 17 15.30 7.50 4.73
N SER A 18 15.86 7.40 3.54
CA SER A 18 15.76 6.21 2.70
C SER A 18 16.34 4.99 3.41
N ASP A 19 17.47 5.12 4.10
CA ASP A 19 18.04 4.04 4.90
C ASP A 19 17.18 3.70 6.13
N ARG A 20 16.70 4.71 6.85
CA ARG A 20 15.81 4.53 8.02
C ARG A 20 14.46 3.91 7.63
N SER A 21 13.98 4.16 6.41
CA SER A 21 12.71 3.62 5.89
C SER A 21 12.71 2.09 5.72
N ARG A 22 13.86 1.43 5.90
CA ARG A 22 13.95 -0.04 5.99
C ARG A 22 13.21 -0.56 7.21
N ASP A 23 13.13 0.23 8.29
CA ASP A 23 12.21 0.00 9.39
C ASP A 23 10.81 0.50 9.00
N ALA A 24 9.87 -0.41 8.85
CA ALA A 24 8.50 -0.10 8.43
C ALA A 24 7.75 0.76 9.46
N HIS A 25 8.10 0.67 10.74
CA HIS A 25 7.51 1.50 11.77
C HIS A 25 8.02 2.94 11.68
N HIS A 26 9.31 3.12 11.36
CA HIS A 26 9.86 4.45 11.10
C HIS A 26 9.18 5.11 9.90
N LEU A 27 9.05 4.38 8.78
CA LEU A 27 8.34 4.88 7.59
C LEU A 27 6.89 5.26 7.88
N TYR A 28 6.19 4.44 8.67
CA TYR A 28 4.82 4.72 9.10
C TYR A 28 4.73 6.04 9.87
N ARG A 29 5.62 6.27 10.84
CA ARG A 29 5.66 7.51 11.62
C ARG A 29 5.97 8.72 10.75
N LEU A 30 6.91 8.58 9.81
CA LEU A 30 7.22 9.62 8.84
C LEU A 30 5.98 10.01 8.00
N VAL A 31 5.24 9.04 7.51
CA VAL A 31 4.01 9.31 6.74
C VAL A 31 2.96 9.99 7.62
N LEU A 32 2.77 9.56 8.87
CA LEU A 32 1.77 10.17 9.76
C LEU A 32 2.10 11.61 10.15
N SER A 33 3.38 11.99 10.22
CA SER A 33 3.75 13.37 10.57
C SER A 33 3.28 14.41 9.53
N GLY A 34 3.03 14.00 8.28
CA GLY A 34 2.39 14.86 7.27
C GLY A 34 0.91 15.19 7.55
N PHE A 35 0.32 14.60 8.60
CA PHE A 35 -1.08 14.81 8.99
C PHE A 35 -1.24 15.41 10.40
N GLY A 36 -0.19 16.02 10.95
CA GLY A 36 -0.21 16.61 12.28
C GLY A 36 -0.24 15.60 13.43
N GLY A 37 -0.04 14.32 13.13
CA GLY A 37 0.11 13.27 14.15
C GLY A 37 1.46 13.39 14.84
N ASP A 38 1.45 13.54 16.16
CA ASP A 38 2.70 13.53 16.94
C ASP A 38 3.32 12.13 16.86
N ALA A 39 4.55 12.06 16.35
CA ALA A 39 5.25 10.80 16.11
C ALA A 39 5.63 10.08 17.44
N SER A 40 5.35 10.68 18.59
CA SER A 40 5.69 10.18 19.93
C SER A 40 4.60 9.33 20.57
N GLU A 41 3.34 9.40 20.10
CA GLU A 41 2.25 8.69 20.74
C GLU A 41 2.04 7.26 20.19
N GLY A 42 2.09 6.31 21.11
CA GLY A 42 1.81 4.90 20.85
C GLY A 42 0.39 4.66 20.33
N ALA A 43 0.11 3.45 19.87
CA ALA A 43 -1.09 2.98 19.16
C ALA A 43 -2.47 3.23 19.83
N GLY A 44 -2.61 4.24 20.68
CA GLY A 44 -3.83 4.56 21.45
C GLY A 44 -4.29 6.02 21.35
N SER A 45 -3.61 6.90 20.60
CA SER A 45 -4.01 8.32 20.60
C SER A 45 -5.19 8.59 19.66
N THR A 46 -6.14 9.37 20.16
CA THR A 46 -7.39 9.81 19.51
C THR A 46 -7.21 10.75 18.31
N GLY A 47 -5.97 10.99 17.85
CA GLY A 47 -5.63 11.91 16.76
C GLY A 47 -5.15 11.26 15.46
N ARG A 48 -5.16 9.92 15.35
CA ARG A 48 -4.72 9.25 14.12
C ARG A 48 -5.66 9.55 12.95
N PRO A 49 -5.14 10.12 11.83
CA PRO A 49 -5.98 10.32 10.66
C PRO A 49 -6.47 8.97 10.14
N ALA A 50 -7.80 8.84 10.01
CA ALA A 50 -8.42 7.66 9.46
C ALA A 50 -8.06 7.50 7.98
N HIS A 51 -7.89 6.27 7.52
CA HIS A 51 -7.75 5.92 6.11
C HIS A 51 -6.50 6.47 5.38
N VAL A 52 -5.39 6.72 6.11
CA VAL A 52 -4.10 6.97 5.46
C VAL A 52 -3.51 5.65 5.01
N LEU A 53 -3.32 5.51 3.71
CA LEU A 53 -2.69 4.36 3.06
C LEU A 53 -1.40 4.80 2.39
N PHE A 54 -0.39 3.96 2.39
CA PHE A 54 0.84 4.23 1.66
C PHE A 54 1.47 2.95 1.12
N ALA A 55 2.32 3.11 0.12
CA ALA A 55 3.11 2.03 -0.44
C ALA A 55 4.49 2.56 -0.83
N PRO A 56 5.60 1.95 -0.38
CA PRO A 56 6.91 2.27 -0.90
C PRO A 56 7.00 1.80 -2.35
N ALA A 57 7.30 2.72 -3.25
CA ALA A 57 7.66 2.41 -4.63
C ALA A 57 9.14 2.07 -4.67
N ARG A 58 9.49 0.83 -4.36
CA ARG A 58 10.82 0.28 -4.57
C ARG A 58 10.87 -0.28 -5.99
N GLU A 59 11.79 0.22 -6.79
CA GLU A 59 12.08 -0.42 -8.07
C GLU A 59 12.59 -1.83 -7.79
N GLU A 60 11.99 -2.82 -8.45
CA GLU A 60 12.49 -4.19 -8.37
C GLU A 60 13.81 -4.25 -9.13
N PRO A 61 14.93 -4.67 -8.50
CA PRO A 61 16.10 -5.00 -9.28
C PRO A 61 15.72 -6.14 -10.25
N PRO A 62 16.24 -6.12 -11.49
CA PRO A 62 16.03 -7.24 -12.40
C PRO A 62 16.50 -8.54 -11.73
N ALA A 63 15.76 -9.62 -11.94
CA ALA A 63 15.97 -10.92 -11.29
C ALA A 63 17.36 -11.57 -11.51
N ALA A 64 18.23 -10.92 -12.25
CA ALA A 64 19.57 -11.38 -12.64
C ALA A 64 20.73 -10.67 -11.91
N ALA A 65 20.49 -9.72 -11.03
CA ALA A 65 21.57 -9.07 -10.27
C ALA A 65 21.95 -9.94 -9.06
N GLY A 66 23.05 -10.68 -9.22
CA GLY A 66 23.67 -11.41 -8.11
C GLY A 66 24.01 -10.46 -6.96
N ASN A 67 24.13 -11.02 -5.77
CA ASN A 67 24.60 -10.57 -4.44
C ASN A 67 24.96 -9.07 -4.19
N GLU A 68 24.69 -8.16 -5.10
CA GLU A 68 24.83 -6.73 -4.88
C GLU A 68 23.67 -6.28 -3.97
N ARG A 69 24.02 -5.58 -2.89
CA ARG A 69 23.04 -4.91 -2.02
C ARG A 69 22.23 -3.94 -2.87
N PRO A 70 20.96 -4.24 -3.20
CA PRO A 70 20.29 -3.61 -4.34
C PRO A 70 19.92 -2.15 -4.19
N ASP A 71 20.19 -1.45 -3.10
CA ASP A 71 19.60 -0.12 -2.89
C ASP A 71 20.47 0.87 -2.08
N ALA A 72 21.78 0.67 -2.00
CA ALA A 72 22.62 1.67 -1.34
C ALA A 72 22.66 2.95 -2.18
N GLY A 73 21.99 4.01 -1.71
CA GLY A 73 22.04 5.35 -2.30
C GLY A 73 20.92 5.73 -3.28
N ARG A 74 19.97 4.84 -3.61
CA ARG A 74 18.80 5.24 -4.40
C ARG A 74 17.73 5.85 -3.50
N PRO A 75 17.13 6.99 -3.88
CA PRO A 75 16.05 7.60 -3.11
C PRO A 75 14.82 6.68 -3.10
N VAL A 76 14.25 6.44 -1.92
CA VAL A 76 13.01 5.69 -1.79
C VAL A 76 11.84 6.61 -2.08
N LYS A 77 11.01 6.23 -3.05
CA LYS A 77 9.74 6.90 -3.32
C LYS A 77 8.61 6.25 -2.54
N VAL A 78 7.71 7.05 -1.99
CA VAL A 78 6.54 6.57 -1.25
C VAL A 78 5.30 7.21 -1.82
N LEU A 79 4.35 6.39 -2.25
CA LEU A 79 3.02 6.86 -2.64
C LEU A 79 2.10 6.84 -1.43
N VAL A 80 1.51 7.98 -1.10
CA VAL A 80 0.56 8.13 0.00
C VAL A 80 -0.82 8.46 -0.54
N GLN A 81 -1.85 7.91 0.05
CA GLN A 81 -3.25 8.25 -0.19
C GLN A 81 -3.93 8.61 1.12
N SER A 82 -4.74 9.66 1.12
CA SER A 82 -5.48 10.11 2.29
C SER A 82 -6.79 10.84 1.90
N PRO A 83 -7.80 10.87 2.77
CA PRO A 83 -8.98 11.70 2.56
C PRO A 83 -8.70 13.19 2.83
N GLN A 84 -7.69 13.49 3.64
CA GLN A 84 -7.31 14.85 4.05
C GLN A 84 -6.07 15.32 3.30
N GLN A 85 -5.96 16.62 3.11
CA GLN A 85 -4.76 17.24 2.55
C GLN A 85 -3.60 17.10 3.54
N PRO A 86 -2.47 16.50 3.11
CA PRO A 86 -1.27 16.45 3.93
C PRO A 86 -0.51 17.77 3.93
N ASN A 87 0.25 18.03 4.99
CA ASN A 87 1.25 19.09 5.04
C ASN A 87 2.65 18.46 5.13
N TRP A 88 3.38 18.46 4.02
CA TRP A 88 4.73 17.90 3.95
C TRP A 88 5.82 18.95 4.15
N GLN A 89 5.46 20.24 4.24
CA GLN A 89 6.43 21.32 4.32
C GLN A 89 7.43 21.18 5.48
N PRO A 90 7.00 20.82 6.71
CA PRO A 90 7.95 20.62 7.82
C PRO A 90 9.01 19.56 7.53
N LEU A 91 8.63 18.47 6.83
CA LEU A 91 9.58 17.41 6.49
C LEU A 91 10.54 17.78 5.35
N LEU A 92 10.12 18.68 4.46
CA LEU A 92 10.98 19.28 3.43
C LEU A 92 11.97 20.25 4.07
N ASP A 93 11.51 21.11 4.98
CA ASP A 93 12.34 22.08 5.68
C ASP A 93 13.38 21.39 6.58
N ASP A 94 13.02 20.28 7.22
CA ASP A 94 13.92 19.44 8.02
C ASP A 94 14.89 18.59 7.16
N GLY A 95 14.79 18.64 5.83
CA GLY A 95 15.62 17.85 4.92
C GLY A 95 15.39 16.35 5.00
N ARG A 96 14.23 15.91 5.50
CA ARG A 96 13.82 14.50 5.57
C ARG A 96 13.21 14.01 4.26
N LEU A 97 12.57 14.90 3.52
CA LEU A 97 12.11 14.68 2.15
C LEU A 97 12.95 15.53 1.20
N SER A 98 13.31 14.95 0.04
CA SER A 98 13.92 15.71 -1.05
C SER A 98 12.87 16.26 -2.01
N ASP A 99 11.67 15.66 -2.04
CA ASP A 99 10.55 16.11 -2.87
C ASP A 99 9.21 15.59 -2.32
N ALA A 100 8.15 16.37 -2.53
CA ALA A 100 6.77 16.00 -2.19
C ALA A 100 5.80 16.62 -3.18
N TYR A 101 5.16 15.80 -4.01
CA TYR A 101 4.16 16.24 -4.97
C TYR A 101 2.77 15.72 -4.59
N ALA A 102 1.88 16.62 -4.15
CA ALA A 102 0.53 16.30 -3.72
C ALA A 102 -0.50 16.79 -4.76
N PHE A 103 -1.49 15.93 -5.08
CA PHE A 103 -2.60 16.25 -5.98
C PHE A 103 -3.87 15.53 -5.54
N THR A 104 -5.03 16.01 -5.99
CA THR A 104 -6.29 15.31 -5.78
C THR A 104 -6.57 14.35 -6.91
N ARG A 105 -7.13 13.19 -6.59
CA ARG A 105 -7.61 12.21 -7.56
C ARG A 105 -9.06 11.88 -7.27
N GLU A 106 -9.87 11.90 -8.31
CA GLU A 106 -11.26 11.48 -8.28
C GLU A 106 -11.39 10.13 -8.99
N TYR A 107 -12.16 9.23 -8.38
CA TYR A 107 -12.45 7.91 -8.92
C TYR A 107 -13.95 7.80 -9.17
N THR A 108 -14.28 7.53 -10.41
CA THR A 108 -15.65 7.25 -10.85
C THR A 108 -15.66 5.92 -11.56
N TYR A 109 -16.42 4.97 -11.02
CA TYR A 109 -16.55 3.64 -11.60
C TYR A 109 -18.00 3.35 -11.96
N ARG A 110 -18.17 2.43 -12.92
CA ARG A 110 -19.48 1.92 -13.35
C ARG A 110 -19.43 0.41 -13.35
N ALA A 111 -20.55 -0.23 -13.03
CA ALA A 111 -20.67 -1.68 -13.17
C ALA A 111 -20.37 -2.09 -14.62
N GLY A 112 -19.68 -3.19 -14.81
CA GLY A 112 -19.18 -3.69 -16.09
C GLY A 112 -17.87 -3.04 -16.58
N GLN A 113 -17.36 -2.00 -15.91
CA GLN A 113 -16.11 -1.36 -16.29
C GLN A 113 -14.91 -2.26 -15.99
N SER A 114 -14.03 -2.45 -16.99
CA SER A 114 -12.76 -3.15 -16.81
C SER A 114 -11.67 -2.19 -16.31
N LEU A 115 -10.84 -2.68 -15.41
CA LEU A 115 -9.69 -1.95 -14.86
C LEU A 115 -8.52 -2.88 -14.61
N GLN A 116 -7.32 -2.31 -14.58
CA GLN A 116 -6.12 -2.97 -14.05
C GLN A 116 -5.92 -2.52 -12.62
N LEU A 117 -5.54 -3.45 -11.75
CA LEU A 117 -5.20 -3.12 -10.37
C LEU A 117 -3.84 -3.69 -9.96
N ARG A 118 -3.19 -2.96 -9.07
CA ARG A 118 -1.96 -3.38 -8.40
C ARG A 118 -2.06 -3.08 -6.91
N VAL A 119 -1.59 -4.01 -6.09
CA VAL A 119 -1.53 -3.85 -4.63
C VAL A 119 -0.32 -4.57 -4.04
N ILE A 120 0.32 -3.95 -3.05
CA ILE A 120 1.25 -4.66 -2.16
C ILE A 120 0.40 -5.15 -0.97
N ALA A 121 0.35 -6.45 -0.77
CA ALA A 121 -0.49 -7.05 0.26
C ALA A 121 0.29 -8.03 1.13
N ASN A 122 -0.21 -8.26 2.35
CA ASN A 122 0.17 -9.34 3.24
C ASN A 122 -0.93 -10.41 3.20
N PRO A 123 -0.89 -11.37 2.25
CA PRO A 123 -1.87 -12.43 2.18
C PRO A 123 -1.75 -13.33 3.40
N SER A 124 -2.81 -13.42 4.18
CA SER A 124 -2.80 -14.21 5.43
C SER A 124 -4.15 -14.82 5.73
N ARG A 125 -4.15 -15.95 6.43
CA ARG A 125 -5.35 -16.61 6.96
C ARG A 125 -5.34 -16.64 8.48
N LYS A 126 -6.49 -16.57 9.11
CA LYS A 126 -6.65 -16.86 10.54
C LYS A 126 -6.50 -18.36 10.75
N LEU A 127 -5.77 -18.73 11.78
CA LEU A 127 -5.82 -20.09 12.32
C LEU A 127 -7.08 -20.25 13.20
N ARG A 128 -7.37 -21.49 13.63
CA ARG A 128 -8.47 -21.77 14.57
C ARG A 128 -8.37 -20.98 15.89
N SER A 129 -7.16 -20.59 16.29
CA SER A 129 -6.94 -19.63 17.38
C SER A 129 -7.25 -18.21 16.91
N PRO A 130 -8.10 -17.43 17.62
CA PRO A 130 -8.56 -16.12 17.15
C PRO A 130 -7.46 -15.06 16.99
N THR A 131 -6.33 -15.23 17.65
CA THR A 131 -5.22 -14.27 17.69
C THR A 131 -4.09 -14.56 16.70
N ARG A 132 -3.99 -15.79 16.17
CA ARG A 132 -2.87 -16.21 15.32
C ARG A 132 -3.23 -16.18 13.83
N ARG A 133 -2.43 -15.45 13.05
CA ARG A 133 -2.48 -15.44 11.60
C ARG A 133 -1.21 -16.07 11.02
N VAL A 134 -1.35 -16.70 9.86
CA VAL A 134 -0.23 -17.26 9.09
C VAL A 134 -0.24 -16.65 7.72
N SER A 135 0.93 -16.20 7.26
CA SER A 135 1.11 -15.70 5.89
C SER A 135 0.97 -16.85 4.90
N LEU A 136 0.33 -16.56 3.78
CA LEU A 136 0.24 -17.49 2.65
C LEU A 136 1.50 -17.33 1.80
N THR A 137 2.21 -18.42 1.60
CA THR A 137 3.47 -18.46 0.82
C THR A 137 3.29 -19.09 -0.55
N ASP A 138 2.37 -20.04 -0.67
CA ASP A 138 2.05 -20.70 -1.93
C ASP A 138 1.32 -19.73 -2.90
N PRO A 139 1.84 -19.53 -4.13
CA PRO A 139 1.22 -18.64 -5.12
C PRO A 139 -0.24 -18.97 -5.45
N ALA A 140 -0.63 -20.24 -5.48
CA ALA A 140 -2.02 -20.63 -5.75
C ALA A 140 -2.96 -20.19 -4.62
N GLN A 141 -2.55 -20.37 -3.37
CA GLN A 141 -3.30 -19.87 -2.20
C GLN A 141 -3.37 -18.34 -2.17
N VAL A 142 -2.32 -17.64 -2.60
CA VAL A 142 -2.29 -16.18 -2.69
C VAL A 142 -3.27 -15.68 -3.76
N ARG A 143 -3.31 -16.33 -4.94
CA ARG A 143 -4.29 -16.01 -6.00
C ARG A 143 -5.73 -16.19 -5.50
N ALA A 144 -6.03 -17.34 -4.90
CA ALA A 144 -7.36 -17.63 -4.34
C ALA A 144 -7.75 -16.63 -3.24
N TRP A 145 -6.78 -16.19 -2.42
CA TRP A 145 -6.99 -15.16 -1.40
C TRP A 145 -7.35 -13.81 -2.04
N LEU A 146 -6.60 -13.37 -3.06
CA LEU A 146 -6.87 -12.09 -3.72
C LEU A 146 -8.22 -12.12 -4.44
N HIS A 147 -8.51 -13.16 -5.21
CA HIS A 147 -9.77 -13.33 -5.91
C HIS A 147 -10.97 -13.18 -4.97
N ARG A 148 -10.97 -13.93 -3.84
CA ARG A 148 -12.02 -13.80 -2.83
C ARG A 148 -12.14 -12.39 -2.26
N ARG A 149 -11.00 -11.75 -1.95
CA ARG A 149 -10.98 -10.39 -1.40
C ARG A 149 -11.52 -9.36 -2.38
N LEU A 150 -11.20 -9.48 -3.65
CA LEU A 150 -11.72 -8.58 -4.67
C LEU A 150 -13.22 -8.76 -4.84
N LEU A 151 -13.71 -10.00 -4.83
CA LEU A 151 -15.14 -10.29 -4.91
C LEU A 151 -15.92 -9.72 -3.71
N GLU A 152 -15.37 -9.81 -2.49
CA GLU A 152 -15.94 -9.19 -1.27
C GLU A 152 -16.03 -7.65 -1.38
N HIS A 153 -15.27 -7.05 -2.31
CA HIS A 153 -15.23 -5.60 -2.54
C HIS A 153 -15.78 -5.19 -3.92
N GLY A 154 -16.67 -5.99 -4.49
CA GLY A 154 -17.38 -5.63 -5.72
C GLY A 154 -16.53 -5.66 -6.99
N LEU A 155 -15.47 -6.47 -7.03
CA LEU A 155 -14.61 -6.68 -8.19
C LEU A 155 -14.57 -8.15 -8.56
N SER A 156 -14.78 -8.46 -9.83
CA SER A 156 -14.59 -9.81 -10.39
C SER A 156 -13.24 -9.88 -11.11
N THR A 157 -12.52 -10.97 -10.94
CA THR A 157 -11.26 -11.27 -11.65
C THR A 157 -11.15 -12.77 -11.91
N ASP A 158 -10.41 -13.15 -12.94
CA ASP A 158 -10.01 -14.54 -13.12
C ASP A 158 -8.81 -14.86 -12.21
N VAL A 159 -8.87 -16.01 -11.54
CA VAL A 159 -7.78 -16.48 -10.67
C VAL A 159 -6.49 -16.71 -11.48
N GLY A 160 -6.62 -17.15 -12.74
CA GLY A 160 -5.51 -17.38 -13.67
C GLY A 160 -4.77 -16.10 -14.03
N ASP A 161 -5.47 -14.98 -14.13
CA ASP A 161 -4.93 -13.69 -14.52
C ASP A 161 -4.16 -12.96 -13.40
N ILE A 162 -4.24 -13.50 -12.17
CA ILE A 162 -3.57 -12.87 -11.04
C ILE A 162 -2.07 -13.15 -11.08
N ALA A 163 -1.29 -12.12 -11.40
CA ALA A 163 0.15 -12.14 -11.29
C ALA A 163 0.58 -11.97 -9.83
N VAL A 164 1.44 -12.89 -9.36
CA VAL A 164 1.95 -12.92 -7.99
C VAL A 164 3.45 -12.71 -8.04
N GLY A 165 3.92 -11.56 -7.56
CA GLY A 165 5.35 -11.25 -7.46
C GLY A 165 6.06 -12.10 -6.39
N PRO A 166 7.39 -12.03 -6.31
CA PRO A 166 8.17 -12.76 -5.31
C PRO A 166 7.81 -12.30 -3.89
N PRO A 167 8.03 -13.18 -2.87
CA PRO A 167 7.84 -12.80 -1.48
C PRO A 167 8.85 -11.73 -1.08
N ARG A 168 8.38 -10.73 -0.33
CA ARG A 168 9.22 -9.70 0.27
C ARG A 168 8.97 -9.64 1.77
N TRP A 169 10.00 -9.30 2.51
CA TRP A 169 9.94 -9.20 3.95
C TRP A 169 9.91 -7.74 4.36
N ILE A 170 8.88 -7.36 5.11
CA ILE A 170 8.83 -6.09 5.80
C ILE A 170 9.18 -6.35 7.26
N VAL A 171 10.18 -5.66 7.75
CA VAL A 171 10.61 -5.74 9.14
C VAL A 171 10.40 -4.39 9.82
N GLY A 172 10.14 -4.42 11.10
CA GLY A 172 10.02 -3.20 11.91
C GLY A 172 10.13 -3.51 13.38
N ALA A 173 10.46 -2.49 14.17
CA ALA A 173 10.46 -2.55 15.61
C ALA A 173 9.45 -1.55 16.17
N LYS A 174 8.57 -2.01 17.08
CA LYS A 174 7.74 -1.10 17.87
C LYS A 174 8.55 -0.51 19.01
N GLY A 175 8.10 0.64 19.54
CA GLY A 175 8.82 1.36 20.60
C GLY A 175 9.14 0.56 21.87
N SER A 176 8.48 -0.59 22.09
CA SER A 176 8.75 -1.59 23.15
C SER A 176 9.93 -2.53 22.83
N GLY A 177 10.58 -2.39 21.67
CA GLY A 177 11.61 -3.31 21.20
C GLY A 177 11.06 -4.58 20.53
N ASP A 178 9.75 -4.77 20.50
CA ASP A 178 9.11 -5.91 19.83
C ASP A 178 9.31 -5.83 18.32
N ARG A 179 10.10 -6.74 17.80
CA ARG A 179 10.31 -6.88 16.35
C ARG A 179 9.16 -7.66 15.72
N PHE A 180 8.72 -7.21 14.57
CA PHE A 180 7.76 -7.94 13.77
C PHE A 180 8.28 -8.12 12.34
N GLN A 181 7.74 -9.14 11.69
CA GLN A 181 8.04 -9.45 10.30
C GLN A 181 6.74 -9.78 9.57
N LEU A 182 6.56 -9.18 8.39
CA LEU A 182 5.44 -9.45 7.50
C LEU A 182 5.96 -9.98 6.17
N VAL A 183 5.34 -11.04 5.66
CA VAL A 183 5.57 -11.49 4.28
C VAL A 183 4.58 -10.78 3.38
N THR A 184 5.08 -10.05 2.39
CA THR A 184 4.26 -9.32 1.44
C THR A 184 4.51 -9.77 0.02
N ARG A 185 3.55 -9.49 -0.85
CA ARG A 185 3.66 -9.72 -2.29
C ARG A 185 3.07 -8.56 -3.05
N THR A 186 3.67 -8.22 -4.19
CA THR A 186 3.03 -7.38 -5.18
C THR A 186 2.09 -8.24 -6.00
N LEU A 187 0.82 -7.86 -6.06
CA LEU A 187 -0.22 -8.57 -6.79
C LEU A 187 -0.78 -7.65 -7.88
N GLN A 188 -1.00 -8.18 -9.08
CA GLN A 188 -1.54 -7.44 -10.21
C GLN A 188 -2.58 -8.31 -10.92
N THR A 189 -3.66 -7.69 -11.40
CA THR A 189 -4.68 -8.40 -12.19
C THR A 189 -5.58 -7.42 -12.93
N GLY A 190 -6.20 -7.90 -13.99
CA GLY A 190 -7.40 -7.30 -14.56
C GLY A 190 -8.61 -7.61 -13.67
N ALA A 191 -9.55 -6.68 -13.59
CA ALA A 191 -10.79 -6.88 -12.87
C ALA A 191 -11.95 -6.13 -13.54
N THR A 192 -13.17 -6.64 -13.35
CA THR A 192 -14.41 -6.00 -13.77
C THR A 192 -15.17 -5.51 -12.55
N VAL A 193 -15.62 -4.26 -12.58
CA VAL A 193 -16.42 -3.66 -11.51
C VAL A 193 -17.81 -4.29 -11.49
N LEU A 194 -18.18 -4.87 -10.36
CA LEU A 194 -19.52 -5.37 -10.08
C LEU A 194 -20.34 -4.33 -9.31
N ASP A 195 -19.71 -3.70 -8.32
CA ASP A 195 -20.32 -2.67 -7.46
C ASP A 195 -19.34 -1.52 -7.23
N ALA A 196 -19.65 -0.35 -7.80
CA ALA A 196 -18.80 0.82 -7.73
C ALA A 196 -18.67 1.39 -6.29
N ALA A 197 -19.69 1.27 -5.45
CA ALA A 197 -19.64 1.75 -4.07
C ALA A 197 -18.67 0.91 -3.24
N GLN A 198 -18.71 -0.42 -3.37
CA GLN A 198 -17.77 -1.32 -2.71
C GLN A 198 -16.32 -1.11 -3.19
N VAL A 199 -16.13 -0.78 -4.49
CA VAL A 199 -14.80 -0.43 -5.01
C VAL A 199 -14.30 0.89 -4.40
N HIS A 200 -15.15 1.89 -4.23
CA HIS A 200 -14.78 3.12 -3.53
C HIS A 200 -14.37 2.86 -2.08
N ASP A 201 -15.10 1.99 -1.38
CA ASP A 201 -14.75 1.58 -0.02
C ASP A 201 -13.40 0.85 0.01
N LEU A 202 -13.15 -0.05 -0.94
CA LEU A 202 -11.85 -0.72 -1.09
C LEU A 202 -10.70 0.28 -1.27
N LEU A 203 -10.87 1.27 -2.13
CA LEU A 203 -9.85 2.28 -2.38
C LEU A 203 -9.61 3.17 -1.17
N ARG A 204 -10.68 3.54 -0.45
CA ARG A 204 -10.58 4.34 0.77
C ARG A 204 -9.92 3.57 1.91
N ASP A 205 -10.36 2.35 2.14
CA ASP A 205 -10.01 1.57 3.32
C ASP A 205 -8.79 0.68 3.11
N GLY A 206 -8.45 0.40 1.85
CA GLY A 206 -7.34 -0.48 1.48
C GLY A 206 -7.60 -1.97 1.70
N LEU A 207 -6.79 -2.81 1.05
CA LEU A 207 -6.95 -4.26 1.01
C LEU A 207 -6.13 -4.97 2.09
N GLY A 208 -6.78 -5.76 2.92
CA GLY A 208 -6.11 -6.72 3.82
C GLY A 208 -5.44 -6.11 5.05
N GLN A 209 -4.38 -6.75 5.52
CA GLN A 209 -3.65 -6.41 6.75
C GLN A 209 -2.32 -5.70 6.44
N GLY A 210 -1.70 -5.11 7.47
CA GLY A 210 -0.41 -4.46 7.34
C GLY A 210 -0.46 -3.04 6.74
N LYS A 211 -1.62 -2.38 6.78
CA LYS A 211 -1.80 -1.03 6.22
C LYS A 211 -0.87 0.00 6.84
N SER A 212 -0.57 -0.11 8.12
CA SER A 212 0.42 0.71 8.82
C SER A 212 1.87 0.45 8.38
N TYR A 213 2.10 -0.53 7.53
CA TYR A 213 3.43 -0.93 7.10
C TYR A 213 3.58 -0.96 5.58
N GLY A 214 2.80 -0.12 4.89
CA GLY A 214 2.90 0.04 3.44
C GLY A 214 2.18 -1.02 2.61
N CYS A 215 1.23 -1.74 3.21
CA CYS A 215 0.37 -2.68 2.51
C CYS A 215 -1.03 -2.11 2.25
N GLY A 216 -1.73 -2.73 1.31
CA GLY A 216 -3.17 -2.52 1.11
C GLY A 216 -3.56 -1.31 0.27
N LEU A 217 -2.63 -0.42 -0.09
CA LEU A 217 -2.92 0.64 -1.05
C LEU A 217 -3.19 0.04 -2.42
N VAL A 218 -4.43 0.13 -2.88
CA VAL A 218 -4.85 -0.38 -4.20
C VAL A 218 -4.69 0.73 -5.24
N LEU A 219 -3.89 0.44 -6.26
CA LEU A 219 -3.71 1.31 -7.42
C LEU A 219 -4.54 0.76 -8.58
N THR A 220 -5.31 1.63 -9.22
CA THR A 220 -6.16 1.25 -10.35
C THR A 220 -5.91 2.14 -11.55
N HIS A 221 -5.97 1.53 -12.74
CA HIS A 221 -6.00 2.21 -14.02
C HIS A 221 -7.21 1.70 -14.80
N ALA A 222 -8.03 2.62 -15.33
CA ALA A 222 -9.05 2.23 -16.29
C ALA A 222 -8.36 1.69 -17.55
N ASN A 223 -8.80 0.54 -18.04
CA ASN A 223 -8.43 0.14 -19.39
C ASN A 223 -9.04 1.18 -20.35
N ARG A 224 -8.21 1.89 -21.10
CA ARG A 224 -8.74 2.59 -22.28
C ARG A 224 -9.33 1.52 -23.20
N PRO A 225 -10.58 1.66 -23.64
CA PRO A 225 -11.05 0.82 -24.74
C PRO A 225 -10.02 0.95 -25.86
N ALA A 226 -9.59 -0.18 -26.43
CA ALA A 226 -8.79 -0.14 -27.66
C ALA A 226 -9.64 0.64 -28.67
N GLU A 227 -9.13 1.77 -29.15
CA GLU A 227 -9.72 2.46 -30.29
C GLU A 227 -9.69 1.47 -31.45
N GLN A 228 -10.91 1.03 -31.85
CA GLN A 228 -11.10 0.22 -33.05
C GLN A 228 -11.04 1.13 -34.27
#